data_f006c175bd419ed570c481b942672b13
#
_entry.id   f006c175bd419ed570c481b942672b13
#
_cell.length_a   1.000
_cell.length_b   1.000
_cell.length_c   1.000
_cell.angle_alpha   90.00
_cell.angle_beta   90.00
_cell.angle_gamma   90.00
#
_symmetry.space_group_name_H-M   'P 1'
#
loop_
_entity.id
_entity.type
_entity.pdbx_description
1 polymer ?
#
loop_
_entity_poly.entity_id
_entity_poly.type
_entity_poly.pdbx_seq_one_letter_code
_entity_poly.pdbx_strand_id
1 'polypeptide(L)'
;NEEALSALRSAIDSGARIVLQGNSSANAAALIDAINKHNEREPAKRVLFLNYSAVDPALTNEKCSFWHFRFDAHADMRMSALMDVLKDDKSIKDVYLIGQDYSFGQAVLREAKRQLGTQRPDVRVVGEELHPMARVKDFLPYATKIKASGAQAVITGNWGNDLTLLVKAAKDVGFDGKFYTFYGNALGAPAAIGEAGIGKVVAVADWMPNVPGAASEVFYKSFRARYPQAADDYVHMRMQLLIEALAQAMDASAGKVNSHGGPDIAAIAAQLEHIRVSMGGQSGTMRAADHQFQQPLVVGVMDRQGTAGVKFDVEGSGYGFRVVKAIAPEAAEMPTTCKMQRP
;
A
#
# COMPACT_ATOMS: atom_id res chain seq x y z
N ASN A 1 -1.54 5.31 -18.71
CA ASN A 1 -2.25 4.03 -18.99
C ASN A 1 -1.85 3.39 -20.31
N GLU A 2 -1.57 4.17 -21.36
CA GLU A 2 -1.25 3.63 -22.71
C GLU A 2 0.02 2.76 -22.70
N GLU A 3 1.06 3.21 -22.03
CA GLU A 3 2.31 2.45 -21.89
C GLU A 3 2.08 1.12 -21.15
N ALA A 4 1.30 1.14 -20.06
CA ALA A 4 0.97 -0.07 -19.32
C ALA A 4 0.18 -1.08 -20.16
N LEU A 5 -0.78 -0.62 -20.95
CA LEU A 5 -1.55 -1.45 -21.87
C LEU A 5 -0.69 -1.99 -23.03
N SER A 6 0.24 -1.17 -23.53
CA SER A 6 1.20 -1.61 -24.57
C SER A 6 2.14 -2.69 -24.01
N ALA A 7 2.67 -2.47 -22.80
CA ALA A 7 3.52 -3.47 -22.13
C ALA A 7 2.77 -4.78 -21.85
N LEU A 8 1.50 -4.71 -21.43
CA LEU A 8 0.65 -5.89 -21.24
C LEU A 8 0.50 -6.67 -22.56
N ARG A 9 0.17 -6.01 -23.66
CA ARG A 9 0.05 -6.66 -24.98
C ARG A 9 1.34 -7.36 -25.37
N SER A 10 2.47 -6.66 -25.28
CA SER A 10 3.78 -7.21 -25.58
C SER A 10 4.13 -8.43 -24.71
N ALA A 11 3.80 -8.38 -23.41
CA ALA A 11 4.01 -9.51 -22.52
C ALA A 11 3.15 -10.73 -22.90
N ILE A 12 1.88 -10.52 -23.21
CA ILE A 12 0.97 -11.58 -23.66
C ILE A 12 1.46 -12.22 -24.97
N ASP A 13 1.87 -11.40 -25.92
CA ASP A 13 2.37 -11.84 -27.23
C ASP A 13 3.68 -12.64 -27.09
N SER A 14 4.52 -12.29 -26.12
CA SER A 14 5.74 -13.04 -25.78
C SER A 14 5.49 -14.31 -24.96
N GLY A 15 4.25 -14.63 -24.63
CA GLY A 15 3.86 -15.86 -23.94
C GLY A 15 3.65 -15.73 -22.43
N ALA A 16 3.75 -14.54 -21.84
CA ALA A 16 3.45 -14.35 -20.43
C ALA A 16 1.99 -14.66 -20.11
N ARG A 17 1.75 -15.36 -19.01
CA ARG A 17 0.40 -15.71 -18.52
C ARG A 17 0.14 -15.22 -17.10
N ILE A 18 1.16 -14.74 -16.43
CA ILE A 18 1.07 -14.13 -15.10
C ILE A 18 1.80 -12.79 -15.18
N VAL A 19 1.11 -11.72 -14.82
CA VAL A 19 1.67 -10.36 -14.81
C VAL A 19 1.59 -9.78 -13.41
N LEU A 20 2.64 -9.09 -13.00
CA LEU A 20 2.74 -8.40 -11.72
C LEU A 20 2.83 -6.90 -11.97
N GLN A 21 2.01 -6.13 -11.27
CA GLN A 21 2.05 -4.68 -11.34
C GLN A 21 1.43 -4.09 -10.06
N GLY A 22 1.91 -2.97 -9.61
CA GLY A 22 1.38 -2.27 -8.41
C GLY A 22 1.55 -0.75 -8.50
N ASN A 23 2.09 -0.23 -9.59
CA ASN A 23 2.31 1.20 -9.74
C ASN A 23 1.09 1.88 -10.38
N SER A 24 0.43 2.74 -9.58
CA SER A 24 -0.78 3.49 -9.93
C SER A 24 -2.06 2.65 -10.05
N SER A 25 -3.06 3.02 -9.27
CA SER A 25 -4.39 2.41 -9.32
C SER A 25 -5.10 2.64 -10.67
N ALA A 26 -4.80 3.74 -11.35
CA ALA A 26 -5.33 4.00 -12.69
C ALA A 26 -4.80 2.99 -13.72
N ASN A 27 -3.51 2.65 -13.64
CA ASN A 27 -2.93 1.60 -14.48
C ASN A 27 -3.52 0.23 -14.14
N ALA A 28 -3.63 -0.09 -12.85
CA ALA A 28 -4.19 -1.38 -12.41
C ALA A 28 -5.64 -1.55 -12.89
N ALA A 29 -6.48 -0.52 -12.82
CA ALA A 29 -7.84 -0.57 -13.34
C ALA A 29 -7.88 -0.83 -14.85
N ALA A 30 -7.03 -0.15 -15.62
CA ALA A 30 -6.93 -0.37 -17.07
C ALA A 30 -6.45 -1.79 -17.42
N LEU A 31 -5.50 -2.33 -16.64
CA LEU A 31 -5.01 -3.70 -16.82
C LEU A 31 -6.10 -4.74 -16.49
N ILE A 32 -6.88 -4.54 -15.42
CA ILE A 32 -8.01 -5.43 -15.07
C ILE A 32 -9.00 -5.49 -16.23
N ASP A 33 -9.42 -4.34 -16.76
CA ASP A 33 -10.37 -4.28 -17.87
C ASP A 33 -9.81 -4.96 -19.14
N ALA A 34 -8.54 -4.74 -19.44
CA ALA A 34 -7.89 -5.34 -20.62
C ALA A 34 -7.74 -6.87 -20.48
N ILE A 35 -7.36 -7.34 -19.28
CA ILE A 35 -7.20 -8.78 -19.00
C ILE A 35 -8.55 -9.49 -19.02
N ASN A 36 -9.61 -8.90 -18.45
CA ASN A 36 -10.96 -9.46 -18.52
C ASN A 36 -11.38 -9.68 -19.97
N LYS A 37 -11.24 -8.67 -20.83
CA LYS A 37 -11.57 -8.75 -22.25
C LYS A 37 -10.69 -9.78 -23.01
N HIS A 38 -9.41 -9.84 -22.67
CA HIS A 38 -8.50 -10.82 -23.26
C HIS A 38 -8.90 -12.26 -22.88
N ASN A 39 -9.12 -12.51 -21.59
CA ASN A 39 -9.44 -13.84 -21.06
C ASN A 39 -10.80 -14.37 -21.56
N GLU A 40 -11.73 -13.48 -21.85
CA GLU A 40 -13.02 -13.79 -22.44
C GLU A 40 -12.88 -14.23 -23.91
N ARG A 41 -12.00 -13.56 -24.68
CA ARG A 41 -11.77 -13.82 -26.11
C ARG A 41 -10.83 -14.99 -26.37
N GLU A 42 -9.85 -15.18 -25.50
CA GLU A 42 -8.74 -16.13 -25.65
C GLU A 42 -8.64 -17.08 -24.43
N PRO A 43 -9.67 -17.91 -24.18
CA PRO A 43 -9.73 -18.74 -22.95
C PRO A 43 -8.56 -19.75 -22.84
N ALA A 44 -7.90 -20.08 -23.95
CA ALA A 44 -6.69 -20.90 -23.94
C ALA A 44 -5.41 -20.14 -23.56
N LYS A 45 -5.45 -18.82 -23.59
CA LYS A 45 -4.30 -17.94 -23.31
C LYS A 45 -4.59 -16.97 -22.16
N ARG A 46 -5.37 -17.41 -21.20
CA ARG A 46 -5.75 -16.62 -20.04
C ARG A 46 -4.55 -16.05 -19.30
N VAL A 47 -4.72 -14.86 -18.75
CA VAL A 47 -3.69 -14.12 -18.01
C VAL A 47 -4.21 -13.83 -16.59
N LEU A 48 -3.33 -14.03 -15.62
CA LEU A 48 -3.54 -13.69 -14.22
C LEU A 48 -2.82 -12.38 -13.88
N PHE A 49 -3.47 -11.50 -13.13
CA PHE A 49 -2.89 -10.26 -12.67
C PHE A 49 -2.71 -10.26 -11.15
N LEU A 50 -1.48 -10.15 -10.69
CA LEU A 50 -1.10 -10.03 -9.29
C LEU A 50 -0.69 -8.60 -8.99
N ASN A 51 -1.47 -7.92 -8.16
CA ASN A 51 -1.29 -6.54 -7.79
C ASN A 51 -0.61 -6.45 -6.42
N TYR A 52 0.57 -5.89 -6.37
CA TYR A 52 1.35 -5.80 -5.13
C TYR A 52 1.27 -4.44 -4.41
N SER A 53 0.67 -3.40 -5.01
CA SER A 53 0.70 -2.06 -4.38
C SER A 53 -0.32 -1.03 -4.89
N ALA A 54 -1.15 -1.32 -5.88
CA ALA A 54 -2.22 -0.42 -6.30
C ALA A 54 -3.42 -0.59 -5.37
N VAL A 55 -3.73 0.45 -4.58
CA VAL A 55 -4.58 0.30 -3.38
C VAL A 55 -5.90 1.07 -3.41
N ASP A 56 -6.35 1.52 -4.57
CA ASP A 56 -7.73 2.02 -4.72
C ASP A 56 -8.73 0.92 -4.30
N PRO A 57 -9.64 1.19 -3.36
CA PRO A 57 -10.61 0.19 -2.89
C PRO A 57 -11.48 -0.39 -4.00
N ALA A 58 -11.78 0.39 -5.04
CA ALA A 58 -12.58 -0.03 -6.18
C ALA A 58 -12.05 -1.31 -6.86
N LEU A 59 -10.73 -1.52 -6.86
CA LEU A 59 -10.09 -2.64 -7.56
C LEU A 59 -10.47 -4.03 -7.02
N THR A 60 -10.90 -4.13 -5.77
CA THR A 60 -11.42 -5.36 -5.14
C THR A 60 -12.86 -5.20 -4.65
N ASN A 61 -13.54 -4.16 -5.06
CA ASN A 61 -14.97 -3.92 -4.85
C ASN A 61 -15.71 -3.92 -6.20
N GLU A 62 -16.18 -2.77 -6.66
CA GLU A 62 -16.98 -2.67 -7.89
C GLU A 62 -16.22 -3.05 -9.17
N LYS A 63 -14.88 -3.01 -9.16
CA LYS A 63 -14.00 -3.43 -10.27
C LYS A 63 -13.32 -4.78 -10.03
N CYS A 64 -13.78 -5.54 -9.05
CA CYS A 64 -13.20 -6.84 -8.76
C CYS A 64 -13.28 -7.78 -9.99
N SER A 65 -12.29 -8.64 -10.11
CA SER A 65 -12.17 -9.60 -11.21
C SER A 65 -11.61 -10.91 -10.69
N PHE A 66 -12.12 -12.04 -11.21
CA PHE A 66 -11.57 -13.36 -10.92
C PHE A 66 -10.09 -13.49 -11.31
N TRP A 67 -9.63 -12.67 -12.24
CA TRP A 67 -8.25 -12.68 -12.74
C TRP A 67 -7.31 -11.71 -12.04
N HIS A 68 -7.80 -10.98 -11.02
CA HIS A 68 -7.03 -9.98 -10.28
C HIS A 68 -6.97 -10.33 -8.80
N PHE A 69 -5.75 -10.38 -8.24
CA PHE A 69 -5.48 -10.63 -6.82
C PHE A 69 -4.64 -9.50 -6.26
N ARG A 70 -5.06 -8.88 -5.17
CA ARG A 70 -4.33 -7.79 -4.51
C ARG A 70 -3.71 -8.25 -3.21
N PHE A 71 -2.40 -8.02 -3.07
CA PHE A 71 -1.60 -8.41 -1.90
C PHE A 71 -1.28 -7.26 -0.96
N ASP A 72 -1.64 -6.02 -1.28
CA ASP A 72 -1.52 -4.88 -0.38
C ASP A 72 -2.89 -4.51 0.21
N ALA A 73 -2.89 -3.99 1.43
CA ALA A 73 -4.10 -3.45 2.05
C ALA A 73 -4.60 -2.23 1.27
N HIS A 74 -5.88 -2.18 0.94
CA HIS A 74 -6.43 -1.04 0.22
C HIS A 74 -6.59 0.21 1.11
N ALA A 75 -6.89 1.35 0.49
CA ALA A 75 -6.88 2.65 1.14
C ALA A 75 -7.77 2.72 2.39
N ASP A 76 -8.94 2.08 2.38
CA ASP A 76 -9.85 2.12 3.54
C ASP A 76 -9.29 1.31 4.72
N MET A 77 -8.64 0.17 4.46
CA MET A 77 -7.93 -0.62 5.49
C MET A 77 -6.78 0.19 6.10
N ARG A 78 -5.96 0.83 5.26
CA ARG A 78 -4.85 1.68 5.70
C ARG A 78 -5.33 2.90 6.48
N MET A 79 -6.41 3.54 6.04
CA MET A 79 -7.01 4.66 6.75
C MET A 79 -7.53 4.24 8.12
N SER A 80 -8.18 3.08 8.22
CA SER A 80 -8.64 2.54 9.50
C SER A 80 -7.49 2.35 10.49
N ALA A 81 -6.36 1.80 10.02
CA ALA A 81 -5.17 1.62 10.83
C ALA A 81 -4.58 2.95 11.32
N LEU A 82 -4.50 3.97 10.47
CA LEU A 82 -4.07 5.31 10.86
C LEU A 82 -5.05 5.95 11.85
N MET A 83 -6.35 5.76 11.64
CA MET A 83 -7.38 6.29 12.52
C MET A 83 -7.32 5.66 13.90
N ASP A 84 -6.92 4.41 14.02
CA ASP A 84 -6.70 3.74 15.31
C ASP A 84 -5.62 4.40 16.17
N VAL A 85 -4.70 5.13 15.56
CA VAL A 85 -3.70 5.94 16.27
C VAL A 85 -4.20 7.36 16.47
N LEU A 86 -4.75 7.99 15.43
CA LEU A 86 -5.23 9.38 15.48
C LEU A 86 -6.36 9.56 16.51
N LYS A 87 -7.27 8.59 16.62
CA LYS A 87 -8.43 8.69 17.53
C LYS A 87 -8.04 8.86 19.01
N ASP A 88 -6.86 8.37 19.39
CA ASP A 88 -6.36 8.42 20.76
C ASP A 88 -5.58 9.73 21.03
N ASP A 89 -5.16 10.45 19.99
CA ASP A 89 -4.48 11.73 20.12
C ASP A 89 -5.46 12.88 20.31
N LYS A 90 -5.73 13.22 21.57
CA LYS A 90 -6.68 14.28 21.95
C LYS A 90 -6.17 15.69 21.69
N SER A 91 -4.88 15.86 21.35
CA SER A 91 -4.33 17.15 20.96
C SER A 91 -4.76 17.58 19.55
N ILE A 92 -5.21 16.63 18.71
CA ILE A 92 -5.68 16.90 17.36
C ILE A 92 -7.16 17.30 17.41
N LYS A 93 -7.46 18.51 16.96
CA LYS A 93 -8.81 19.08 16.82
C LYS A 93 -9.11 19.52 15.39
N ASP A 94 -8.08 19.87 14.65
CA ASP A 94 -8.17 20.33 13.27
C ASP A 94 -7.20 19.54 12.39
N VAL A 95 -7.72 19.02 11.28
CA VAL A 95 -6.93 18.27 10.30
C VAL A 95 -7.05 18.91 8.92
N TYR A 96 -5.98 18.81 8.15
CA TYR A 96 -5.93 19.18 6.76
C TYR A 96 -5.80 17.91 5.89
N LEU A 97 -6.61 17.79 4.87
CA LEU A 97 -6.58 16.65 3.95
C LEU A 97 -5.93 17.10 2.63
N ILE A 98 -4.92 16.37 2.18
CA ILE A 98 -4.28 16.66 0.90
C ILE A 98 -3.93 15.36 0.18
N GLY A 99 -4.16 15.32 -1.14
CA GLY A 99 -3.92 14.13 -1.94
C GLY A 99 -3.60 14.43 -3.39
N GLN A 100 -3.07 13.43 -4.06
CA GLN A 100 -2.86 13.44 -5.51
C GLN A 100 -4.20 13.31 -6.22
N ASP A 101 -4.43 14.10 -7.27
CA ASP A 101 -5.70 14.16 -8.01
C ASP A 101 -5.85 13.01 -9.00
N TYR A 102 -6.26 11.85 -8.46
CA TYR A 102 -6.72 10.67 -9.20
C TYR A 102 -7.54 9.76 -8.27
N SER A 103 -8.07 8.65 -8.78
CA SER A 103 -9.04 7.80 -8.06
C SER A 103 -8.60 7.39 -6.65
N PHE A 104 -7.34 7.01 -6.50
CA PHE A 104 -6.78 6.65 -5.18
C PHE A 104 -6.74 7.85 -4.22
N GLY A 105 -6.20 9.00 -4.65
CA GLY A 105 -6.12 10.18 -3.77
C GLY A 105 -7.51 10.67 -3.35
N GLN A 106 -8.47 10.65 -4.27
CA GLN A 106 -9.87 10.97 -4.00
C GLN A 106 -10.49 9.96 -3.00
N ALA A 107 -10.19 8.67 -3.14
CA ALA A 107 -10.64 7.64 -2.21
C ALA A 107 -10.08 7.87 -0.79
N VAL A 108 -8.80 8.21 -0.68
CA VAL A 108 -8.15 8.52 0.61
C VAL A 108 -8.84 9.69 1.32
N LEU A 109 -9.09 10.79 0.64
CA LEU A 109 -9.73 11.97 1.23
C LEU A 109 -11.18 11.67 1.65
N ARG A 110 -11.91 10.96 0.80
CA ARG A 110 -13.30 10.53 1.10
C ARG A 110 -13.36 9.66 2.36
N GLU A 111 -12.48 8.66 2.44
CA GLU A 111 -12.45 7.73 3.56
C GLU A 111 -11.96 8.41 4.86
N ALA A 112 -10.99 9.31 4.77
CA ALA A 112 -10.56 10.11 5.92
C ALA A 112 -11.74 10.90 6.52
N LYS A 113 -12.52 11.58 5.70
CA LYS A 113 -13.71 12.32 6.15
C LYS A 113 -14.75 11.39 6.78
N ARG A 114 -15.01 10.25 6.15
CA ARG A 114 -15.98 9.27 6.67
C ARG A 114 -15.58 8.75 8.05
N GLN A 115 -14.32 8.34 8.21
CA GLN A 115 -13.85 7.78 9.48
C GLN A 115 -13.70 8.83 10.57
N LEU A 116 -13.23 10.04 10.25
CA LEU A 116 -13.23 11.16 11.20
C LEU A 116 -14.65 11.44 11.70
N GLY A 117 -15.63 11.55 10.81
CA GLY A 117 -17.03 11.76 11.18
C GLY A 117 -17.60 10.69 12.11
N THR A 118 -17.12 9.46 12.00
CA THR A 118 -17.58 8.33 12.82
C THR A 118 -16.82 8.20 14.14
N GLN A 119 -15.49 8.32 14.11
CA GLN A 119 -14.62 7.98 15.23
C GLN A 119 -14.15 9.21 16.02
N ARG A 120 -14.08 10.36 15.37
CA ARG A 120 -13.65 11.64 15.95
C ARG A 120 -14.49 12.81 15.43
N PRO A 121 -15.81 12.79 15.72
CA PRO A 121 -16.72 13.87 15.28
C PRO A 121 -16.37 15.24 15.88
N ASP A 122 -15.51 15.27 16.90
CA ASP A 122 -14.94 16.47 17.51
C ASP A 122 -13.80 17.08 16.68
N VAL A 123 -13.26 16.37 15.68
CA VAL A 123 -12.19 16.85 14.81
C VAL A 123 -12.76 17.49 13.56
N ARG A 124 -12.31 18.72 13.27
CA ARG A 124 -12.75 19.48 12.11
C ARG A 124 -11.78 19.28 10.95
N VAL A 125 -12.30 19.12 9.75
CA VAL A 125 -11.52 19.22 8.51
C VAL A 125 -11.46 20.70 8.13
N VAL A 126 -10.30 21.33 8.35
CA VAL A 126 -10.11 22.77 8.13
C VAL A 126 -9.55 23.10 6.76
N GLY A 127 -9.24 22.09 5.95
CA GLY A 127 -8.85 22.23 4.56
C GLY A 127 -8.84 20.88 3.86
N GLU A 128 -9.17 20.92 2.58
CA GLU A 128 -9.15 19.74 1.69
C GLU A 128 -8.64 20.17 0.32
N GLU A 129 -7.63 19.49 -0.20
CA GLU A 129 -7.03 19.87 -1.47
C GLU A 129 -6.51 18.64 -2.23
N LEU A 130 -6.73 18.64 -3.54
CA LEU A 130 -6.12 17.69 -4.47
C LEU A 130 -5.13 18.44 -5.35
N HIS A 131 -3.99 17.81 -5.64
CA HIS A 131 -2.95 18.40 -6.50
C HIS A 131 -2.56 17.45 -7.65
N PRO A 132 -2.03 17.96 -8.77
CA PRO A 132 -1.58 17.13 -9.87
C PRO A 132 -0.50 16.14 -9.44
N MET A 133 -0.74 14.84 -9.70
CA MET A 133 0.17 13.75 -9.32
C MET A 133 1.51 13.87 -10.05
N ALA A 134 2.61 13.83 -9.29
CA ALA A 134 4.01 13.85 -9.76
C ALA A 134 4.38 15.05 -10.65
N ARG A 135 3.62 16.14 -10.59
CA ARG A 135 3.86 17.35 -11.41
C ARG A 135 4.19 18.58 -10.57
N VAL A 136 3.88 18.55 -9.29
CA VAL A 136 4.17 19.66 -8.36
C VAL A 136 5.65 19.62 -8.00
N LYS A 137 6.38 20.67 -8.37
CA LYS A 137 7.81 20.80 -8.06
C LYS A 137 8.07 21.59 -6.78
N ASP A 138 7.12 22.46 -6.40
CA ASP A 138 7.17 23.29 -5.21
C ASP A 138 5.88 23.15 -4.41
N PHE A 139 6.02 22.57 -3.20
CA PHE A 139 4.91 22.40 -2.26
C PHE A 139 4.78 23.56 -1.26
N LEU A 140 5.58 24.60 -1.37
CA LEU A 140 5.52 25.75 -0.45
C LEU A 140 4.14 26.42 -0.42
N PRO A 141 3.43 26.63 -1.54
CA PRO A 141 2.06 27.17 -1.49
C PRO A 141 1.08 26.29 -0.73
N TYR A 142 1.15 24.98 -0.87
CA TYR A 142 0.32 24.02 -0.15
C TYR A 142 0.65 24.03 1.34
N ALA A 143 1.94 23.98 1.69
CA ALA A 143 2.42 24.03 3.07
C ALA A 143 2.01 25.31 3.79
N THR A 144 2.04 26.43 3.08
CA THR A 144 1.58 27.75 3.62
C THR A 144 0.10 27.71 3.95
N LYS A 145 -0.74 27.15 3.08
CA LYS A 145 -2.17 26.97 3.36
C LYS A 145 -2.42 26.05 4.58
N ILE A 146 -1.69 24.93 4.65
CA ILE A 146 -1.77 23.99 5.78
C ILE A 146 -1.44 24.71 7.08
N LYS A 147 -0.34 25.45 7.13
CA LYS A 147 0.02 26.22 8.35
C LYS A 147 -1.03 27.28 8.69
N ALA A 148 -1.49 28.04 7.70
CA ALA A 148 -2.48 29.09 7.91
C ALA A 148 -3.85 28.55 8.39
N SER A 149 -4.17 27.30 8.06
CA SER A 149 -5.43 26.66 8.50
C SER A 149 -5.49 26.37 9.99
N GLY A 150 -4.35 26.36 10.69
CA GLY A 150 -4.27 26.00 12.12
C GLY A 150 -4.39 24.51 12.39
N ALA A 151 -4.33 23.65 11.38
CA ALA A 151 -4.38 22.20 11.55
C ALA A 151 -3.22 21.68 12.43
N GLN A 152 -3.50 20.71 13.30
CA GLN A 152 -2.50 19.99 14.08
C GLN A 152 -2.03 18.72 13.37
N ALA A 153 -2.76 18.27 12.37
CA ALA A 153 -2.39 17.09 11.58
C ALA A 153 -2.77 17.25 10.11
N VAL A 154 -1.96 16.61 9.27
CA VAL A 154 -2.22 16.39 7.84
C VAL A 154 -2.49 14.92 7.63
N ILE A 155 -3.52 14.56 6.88
CA ILE A 155 -3.77 13.19 6.43
C ILE A 155 -3.56 13.17 4.93
N THR A 156 -2.72 12.25 4.46
CA THR A 156 -2.37 12.17 3.04
C THR A 156 -2.05 10.76 2.57
N GLY A 157 -2.50 10.43 1.37
CA GLY A 157 -2.08 9.25 0.63
C GLY A 157 -0.92 9.54 -0.34
N ASN A 158 -0.35 10.73 -0.34
CA ASN A 158 0.77 11.08 -1.23
C ASN A 158 1.90 10.06 -1.13
N TRP A 159 2.52 9.79 -2.27
CA TRP A 159 3.68 8.90 -2.39
C TRP A 159 4.75 9.52 -3.29
N GLY A 160 5.96 8.97 -3.23
CA GLY A 160 7.12 9.49 -3.98
C GLY A 160 7.48 10.92 -3.58
N ASN A 161 7.94 11.70 -4.53
CA ASN A 161 8.36 13.08 -4.30
C ASN A 161 7.24 13.98 -3.78
N ASP A 162 5.98 13.70 -4.13
CA ASP A 162 4.85 14.51 -3.65
C ASP A 162 4.70 14.45 -2.12
N LEU A 163 5.05 13.32 -1.49
CA LEU A 163 5.10 13.22 -0.04
C LEU A 163 6.33 13.92 0.56
N THR A 164 7.50 13.61 0.06
CA THR A 164 8.75 14.10 0.64
C THR A 164 8.90 15.62 0.52
N LEU A 165 8.51 16.19 -0.61
CA LEU A 165 8.50 17.64 -0.82
C LEU A 165 7.44 18.35 0.03
N LEU A 166 6.27 17.74 0.22
CA LEU A 166 5.23 18.27 1.10
C LEU A 166 5.71 18.38 2.56
N VAL A 167 6.30 17.32 3.10
CA VAL A 167 6.77 17.30 4.50
C VAL A 167 7.91 18.31 4.71
N LYS A 168 8.84 18.41 3.75
CA LYS A 168 9.93 19.39 3.80
C LYS A 168 9.40 20.82 3.74
N ALA A 169 8.54 21.12 2.79
CA ALA A 169 7.94 22.45 2.65
C ALA A 169 7.15 22.86 3.91
N ALA A 170 6.44 21.90 4.53
CA ALA A 170 5.73 22.15 5.76
C ALA A 170 6.67 22.52 6.92
N LYS A 171 7.82 21.83 7.04
CA LYS A 171 8.87 22.21 8.00
C LYS A 171 9.41 23.61 7.72
N ASP A 172 9.68 23.92 6.46
CA ASP A 172 10.28 25.21 6.05
C ASP A 172 9.36 26.38 6.38
N VAL A 173 8.04 26.24 6.28
CA VAL A 173 7.08 27.25 6.74
C VAL A 173 6.81 27.23 8.24
N GLY A 174 7.44 26.31 8.99
CA GLY A 174 7.27 26.18 10.44
C GLY A 174 5.93 25.55 10.84
N PHE A 175 5.39 24.63 10.03
CA PHE A 175 4.29 23.78 10.45
C PHE A 175 4.81 22.71 11.42
N ASP A 176 4.21 22.65 12.62
CA ASP A 176 4.67 21.76 13.71
C ASP A 176 3.72 20.58 13.96
N GLY A 177 2.77 20.35 13.07
CA GLY A 177 1.80 19.24 13.16
C GLY A 177 2.35 17.90 12.68
N LYS A 178 1.53 16.85 12.86
CA LYS A 178 1.83 15.49 12.43
C LYS A 178 1.34 15.23 11.00
N PHE A 179 2.00 14.30 10.34
CA PHE A 179 1.59 13.76 9.04
C PHE A 179 1.18 12.30 9.20
N TYR A 180 -0.08 12.00 9.00
CA TYR A 180 -0.61 10.63 8.92
C TYR A 180 -0.55 10.20 7.47
N THR A 181 0.35 9.25 7.16
CA THR A 181 0.74 8.93 5.80
C THR A 181 0.56 7.46 5.46
N PHE A 182 0.33 7.17 4.20
CA PHE A 182 0.33 5.80 3.69
C PHE A 182 1.73 5.30 3.35
N TYR A 183 2.64 6.22 3.00
CA TYR A 183 3.92 5.89 2.39
C TYR A 183 5.12 6.62 3.01
N GLY A 184 4.98 7.09 4.24
CA GLY A 184 6.10 7.74 4.95
C GLY A 184 7.31 6.83 5.18
N ASN A 185 7.11 5.52 5.16
CA ASN A 185 8.15 4.50 5.27
C ASN A 185 8.58 3.88 3.92
N ALA A 186 8.08 4.38 2.78
CA ALA A 186 8.42 3.86 1.46
C ALA A 186 9.90 4.12 1.11
N LEU A 187 10.41 3.34 0.16
CA LEU A 187 11.80 3.46 -0.32
C LEU A 187 12.13 4.92 -0.69
N GLY A 188 13.22 5.43 -0.14
CA GLY A 188 13.70 6.79 -0.33
C GLY A 188 13.00 7.84 0.55
N ALA A 189 11.83 7.56 1.12
CA ALA A 189 11.08 8.55 1.88
C ALA A 189 11.75 8.94 3.21
N PRO A 190 12.16 8.02 4.10
CA PRO A 190 12.81 8.38 5.35
C PRO A 190 14.10 9.15 5.14
N ALA A 191 14.96 8.73 4.20
CA ALA A 191 16.21 9.42 3.87
C ALA A 191 15.95 10.82 3.31
N ALA A 192 14.97 10.98 2.43
CA ALA A 192 14.64 12.28 1.83
C ALA A 192 13.95 13.24 2.81
N ILE A 193 13.08 12.74 3.68
CA ILE A 193 12.39 13.55 4.71
C ILE A 193 13.37 13.98 5.81
N GLY A 194 14.23 13.07 6.25
CA GLY A 194 15.26 13.34 7.26
C GLY A 194 14.64 13.84 8.58
N GLU A 195 15.33 14.75 9.24
CA GLU A 195 14.92 15.31 10.55
C GLU A 195 13.54 15.94 10.56
N ALA A 196 13.02 16.37 9.42
CA ALA A 196 11.67 16.95 9.33
C ALA A 196 10.58 15.96 9.75
N GLY A 197 10.85 14.65 9.64
CA GLY A 197 9.88 13.61 9.94
C GLY A 197 9.91 13.08 11.37
N ILE A 198 10.94 13.41 12.16
CA ILE A 198 11.12 12.88 13.52
C ILE A 198 9.94 13.25 14.42
N GLY A 199 9.26 12.23 14.96
CA GLY A 199 8.07 12.41 15.80
C GLY A 199 6.84 12.96 15.07
N LYS A 200 6.97 13.28 13.76
CA LYS A 200 5.94 13.95 12.95
C LYS A 200 5.32 13.04 11.90
N VAL A 201 6.12 12.20 11.23
CA VAL A 201 5.62 11.30 10.20
C VAL A 201 5.14 10.00 10.84
N VAL A 202 3.84 9.77 10.73
CA VAL A 202 3.15 8.53 11.12
C VAL A 202 2.86 7.78 9.83
N ALA A 203 3.30 6.52 9.73
CA ALA A 203 3.12 5.71 8.54
C ALA A 203 2.43 4.38 8.85
N VAL A 204 1.51 3.97 7.98
CA VAL A 204 0.91 2.65 7.99
C VAL A 204 1.60 1.75 6.97
N ALA A 205 1.87 0.51 7.34
CA ALA A 205 2.47 -0.48 6.45
C ALA A 205 1.97 -1.90 6.77
N ASP A 206 2.20 -2.80 5.82
CA ASP A 206 2.06 -4.24 6.01
C ASP A 206 3.19 -4.81 6.88
N TRP A 207 4.37 -4.18 6.83
CA TRP A 207 5.55 -4.52 7.63
C TRP A 207 6.54 -3.36 7.66
N MET A 208 7.36 -3.28 8.71
CA MET A 208 8.51 -2.37 8.79
C MET A 208 9.61 -2.96 9.69
N PRO A 209 10.89 -2.53 9.57
CA PRO A 209 12.03 -3.20 10.20
C PRO A 209 11.96 -3.40 11.72
N ASN A 210 11.31 -2.51 12.43
CA ASN A 210 11.20 -2.55 13.89
C ASN A 210 9.87 -3.18 14.38
N VAL A 211 9.18 -3.95 13.53
CA VAL A 211 8.03 -4.76 13.94
C VAL A 211 8.48 -5.72 15.05
N PRO A 212 7.79 -5.75 16.19
CA PRO A 212 8.14 -6.65 17.28
C PRO A 212 8.06 -8.12 16.88
N GLY A 213 9.04 -8.92 17.34
CA GLY A 213 9.07 -10.36 17.16
C GLY A 213 10.41 -10.89 16.65
N ALA A 214 10.88 -11.98 17.23
CA ALA A 214 12.16 -12.58 16.88
C ALA A 214 12.24 -13.03 15.41
N ALA A 215 11.17 -13.56 14.86
CA ALA A 215 11.12 -14.01 13.46
C ALA A 215 11.28 -12.83 12.49
N SER A 216 10.65 -11.68 12.76
CA SER A 216 10.79 -10.48 11.95
C SER A 216 12.20 -9.91 12.02
N GLU A 217 12.81 -9.89 13.21
CA GLU A 217 14.18 -9.43 13.37
C GLU A 217 15.20 -10.33 12.65
N VAL A 218 15.07 -11.64 12.77
CA VAL A 218 15.93 -12.61 12.08
C VAL A 218 15.78 -12.45 10.57
N PHE A 219 14.57 -12.33 10.08
CA PHE A 219 14.30 -12.11 8.66
C PHE A 219 14.97 -10.83 8.15
N TYR A 220 14.81 -9.70 8.86
CA TYR A 220 15.38 -8.43 8.41
C TYR A 220 16.91 -8.42 8.46
N LYS A 221 17.52 -9.01 9.48
CA LYS A 221 18.98 -9.17 9.53
C LYS A 221 19.51 -9.99 8.36
N SER A 222 18.82 -11.08 8.01
CA SER A 222 19.17 -11.91 6.85
C SER A 222 19.01 -11.16 5.54
N PHE A 223 17.95 -10.35 5.41
CA PHE A 223 17.72 -9.49 4.26
C PHE A 223 18.86 -8.48 4.07
N ARG A 224 19.22 -7.72 5.12
CA ARG A 224 20.33 -6.75 5.06
C ARG A 224 21.67 -7.40 4.78
N ALA A 225 21.93 -8.59 5.31
CA ALA A 225 23.16 -9.33 5.02
C ALA A 225 23.25 -9.74 3.53
N ARG A 226 22.12 -10.06 2.91
CA ARG A 226 22.05 -10.41 1.48
C ARG A 226 22.09 -9.19 0.57
N TYR A 227 21.48 -8.09 0.99
CA TYR A 227 21.37 -6.82 0.25
C TYR A 227 21.99 -5.68 1.08
N PRO A 228 23.32 -5.57 1.12
CA PRO A 228 24.01 -4.63 2.02
C PRO A 228 24.00 -3.18 1.53
N GLN A 229 23.61 -2.93 0.27
CA GLN A 229 23.55 -1.59 -0.28
C GLN A 229 22.36 -0.83 0.30
N ALA A 230 22.55 0.42 0.71
CA ALA A 230 21.49 1.25 1.27
C ALA A 230 20.30 1.42 0.30
N ALA A 231 20.58 1.53 -1.00
CA ALA A 231 19.54 1.64 -2.03
C ALA A 231 18.65 0.39 -2.16
N ASP A 232 19.11 -0.76 -1.66
CA ASP A 232 18.35 -2.03 -1.70
C ASP A 232 17.67 -2.34 -0.36
N ASP A 233 17.83 -1.48 0.65
CA ASP A 233 17.32 -1.70 2.00
C ASP A 233 15.83 -1.37 2.09
N TYR A 234 15.03 -2.06 1.31
CA TYR A 234 13.57 -1.98 1.38
C TYR A 234 12.93 -3.37 1.24
N VAL A 235 12.46 -3.89 2.35
CA VAL A 235 11.69 -5.14 2.34
C VAL A 235 10.29 -4.88 1.80
N HIS A 236 10.04 -5.37 0.62
CA HIS A 236 8.71 -5.37 0.01
C HIS A 236 7.96 -6.63 0.48
N MET A 237 7.51 -6.67 1.75
CA MET A 237 6.96 -7.87 2.39
C MET A 237 5.78 -8.44 1.60
N ARG A 238 4.86 -7.59 1.15
CA ARG A 238 3.72 -8.01 0.33
C ARG A 238 4.11 -8.64 -1.01
N MET A 239 5.24 -8.24 -1.59
CA MET A 239 5.77 -8.89 -2.80
C MET A 239 6.33 -10.28 -2.45
N GLN A 240 7.00 -10.43 -1.34
CA GLN A 240 7.51 -11.72 -0.90
C GLN A 240 6.38 -12.71 -0.61
N LEU A 241 5.35 -12.25 0.12
CA LEU A 241 4.15 -13.04 0.37
C LEU A 241 3.40 -13.39 -0.94
N LEU A 242 3.35 -12.47 -1.89
CA LEU A 242 2.77 -12.70 -3.22
C LEU A 242 3.50 -13.80 -3.99
N ILE A 243 4.82 -13.74 -4.04
CA ILE A 243 5.63 -14.76 -4.75
C ILE A 243 5.49 -16.13 -4.08
N GLU A 244 5.51 -16.17 -2.74
CA GLU A 244 5.28 -17.42 -1.99
C GLU A 244 3.88 -17.99 -2.27
N ALA A 245 2.86 -17.13 -2.24
CA ALA A 245 1.48 -17.52 -2.56
C ALA A 245 1.37 -18.07 -3.99
N LEU A 246 2.00 -17.41 -4.95
CA LEU A 246 2.02 -17.85 -6.33
C LEU A 246 2.69 -19.21 -6.47
N ALA A 247 3.86 -19.40 -5.84
CA ALA A 247 4.59 -20.68 -5.89
C ALA A 247 3.74 -21.83 -5.34
N GLN A 248 3.12 -21.63 -4.15
CA GLN A 248 2.23 -22.63 -3.55
C GLN A 248 1.01 -22.95 -4.46
N ALA A 249 0.40 -21.91 -5.07
CA ALA A 249 -0.74 -22.11 -5.96
C ALA A 249 -0.36 -22.85 -7.23
N MET A 250 0.83 -22.58 -7.78
CA MET A 250 1.38 -23.29 -8.95
C MET A 250 1.67 -24.76 -8.62
N ASP A 251 2.30 -25.03 -7.48
CA ASP A 251 2.58 -26.40 -7.01
C ASP A 251 1.28 -27.18 -6.79
N ALA A 252 0.28 -26.59 -6.17
CA ALA A 252 -1.04 -27.18 -5.96
C ALA A 252 -1.82 -27.42 -7.26
N SER A 253 -1.45 -26.72 -8.31
CA SER A 253 -2.04 -26.86 -9.67
C SER A 253 -1.16 -27.67 -10.60
N ALA A 254 -0.06 -28.24 -10.14
CA ALA A 254 0.88 -29.00 -10.94
C ALA A 254 0.17 -30.15 -11.68
N GLY A 255 0.43 -30.28 -12.98
CA GLY A 255 -0.20 -31.26 -13.85
C GLY A 255 -1.59 -30.88 -14.39
N LYS A 256 -2.19 -29.76 -13.93
CA LYS A 256 -3.39 -29.22 -14.56
C LYS A 256 -3.01 -28.40 -15.78
N VAL A 257 -3.49 -28.81 -16.93
CA VAL A 257 -3.23 -28.17 -18.22
C VAL A 257 -4.54 -27.70 -18.84
N ASN A 258 -4.49 -26.59 -19.56
CA ASN A 258 -5.60 -26.12 -20.37
C ASN A 258 -5.78 -27.00 -21.62
N SER A 259 -6.82 -26.75 -22.41
CA SER A 259 -7.15 -27.48 -23.63
C SER A 259 -6.04 -27.46 -24.69
N HIS A 260 -4.99 -26.68 -24.54
CA HIS A 260 -3.87 -26.54 -25.45
C HIS A 260 -2.53 -27.01 -24.85
N GLY A 261 -2.58 -27.70 -23.69
CA GLY A 261 -1.40 -28.29 -23.04
C GLY A 261 -0.53 -27.29 -22.23
N GLY A 262 -0.94 -26.02 -22.14
CA GLY A 262 -0.28 -25.02 -21.28
C GLY A 262 -0.81 -25.05 -19.84
N PRO A 263 -0.21 -24.29 -18.91
CA PRO A 263 -0.69 -24.22 -17.53
C PRO A 263 -2.13 -23.73 -17.47
N ASP A 264 -2.92 -24.34 -16.60
CA ASP A 264 -4.31 -23.92 -16.37
C ASP A 264 -4.32 -22.72 -15.41
N ILE A 265 -4.41 -21.52 -15.98
CA ILE A 265 -4.43 -20.26 -15.23
C ILE A 265 -5.67 -20.15 -14.33
N ALA A 266 -6.81 -20.71 -14.73
CA ALA A 266 -8.00 -20.73 -13.89
C ALA A 266 -7.81 -21.64 -12.68
N ALA A 267 -7.11 -22.77 -12.82
CA ALA A 267 -6.75 -23.62 -11.70
C ALA A 267 -5.79 -22.94 -10.73
N ILE A 268 -4.80 -22.20 -11.21
CA ILE A 268 -3.90 -21.41 -10.37
C ILE A 268 -4.68 -20.34 -9.60
N ALA A 269 -5.57 -19.60 -10.28
CA ALA A 269 -6.42 -18.59 -9.65
C ALA A 269 -7.31 -19.21 -8.56
N ALA A 270 -7.92 -20.37 -8.82
CA ALA A 270 -8.73 -21.08 -7.82
C ALA A 270 -7.91 -21.53 -6.60
N GLN A 271 -6.65 -21.92 -6.77
CA GLN A 271 -5.76 -22.23 -5.64
C GLN A 271 -5.40 -20.97 -4.84
N LEU A 272 -5.15 -19.84 -5.51
CA LEU A 272 -4.87 -18.56 -4.84
C LEU A 272 -6.00 -18.12 -3.92
N GLU A 273 -7.26 -18.43 -4.21
CA GLU A 273 -8.41 -18.09 -3.35
C GLU A 273 -8.36 -18.72 -1.96
N HIS A 274 -7.61 -19.81 -1.82
CA HIS A 274 -7.51 -20.58 -0.56
C HIS A 274 -6.11 -20.49 0.06
N ILE A 275 -5.26 -19.60 -0.46
CA ILE A 275 -3.87 -19.52 -0.04
C ILE A 275 -3.74 -18.99 1.38
N ARG A 276 -2.83 -19.58 2.13
CA ARG A 276 -2.31 -19.09 3.40
C ARG A 276 -0.80 -19.12 3.35
N VAL A 277 -0.19 -17.97 3.57
CA VAL A 277 1.27 -17.83 3.52
C VAL A 277 1.81 -17.15 4.77
N SER A 278 3.06 -17.48 5.11
CA SER A 278 3.79 -16.88 6.22
C SER A 278 5.23 -16.65 5.82
N MET A 279 5.76 -15.46 6.13
CA MET A 279 7.16 -15.10 5.90
C MET A 279 7.57 -13.98 6.84
N GLY A 280 8.79 -14.05 7.39
CA GLY A 280 9.36 -12.96 8.19
C GLY A 280 8.54 -12.57 9.41
N GLY A 281 7.82 -13.52 10.02
CA GLY A 281 6.91 -13.27 11.14
C GLY A 281 5.56 -12.67 10.74
N GLN A 282 5.31 -12.46 9.45
CA GLN A 282 4.01 -12.05 8.91
C GLN A 282 3.28 -13.24 8.30
N SER A 283 1.97 -13.25 8.41
CA SER A 283 1.12 -14.25 7.77
C SER A 283 -0.14 -13.60 7.23
N GLY A 284 -0.71 -14.20 6.19
CA GLY A 284 -1.95 -13.72 5.61
C GLY A 284 -2.67 -14.77 4.79
N THR A 285 -3.92 -14.46 4.47
CA THR A 285 -4.81 -15.32 3.69
C THR A 285 -5.49 -14.51 2.59
N MET A 286 -5.75 -15.15 1.46
CA MET A 286 -6.56 -14.53 0.41
C MET A 286 -8.05 -14.68 0.75
N ARG A 287 -8.81 -13.61 0.60
CA ARG A 287 -10.27 -13.66 0.72
C ARG A 287 -10.88 -13.97 -0.65
N ALA A 288 -11.51 -15.14 -0.76
CA ALA A 288 -12.07 -15.62 -2.03
C ALA A 288 -13.20 -14.74 -2.59
N ALA A 289 -13.88 -13.97 -1.74
CA ALA A 289 -15.02 -13.15 -2.15
C ALA A 289 -14.64 -11.99 -3.08
N ASP A 290 -13.41 -11.45 -2.94
CA ASP A 290 -12.99 -10.25 -3.66
C ASP A 290 -11.52 -10.24 -4.06
N HIS A 291 -10.77 -11.30 -3.72
CA HIS A 291 -9.32 -11.43 -3.96
C HIS A 291 -8.48 -10.32 -3.29
N GLN A 292 -8.94 -9.85 -2.13
CA GLN A 292 -8.17 -8.99 -1.24
C GLN A 292 -7.40 -9.84 -0.23
N PHE A 293 -6.09 -9.75 -0.22
CA PHE A 293 -5.24 -10.41 0.77
C PHE A 293 -5.44 -9.79 2.15
N GLN A 294 -5.72 -10.63 3.15
CA GLN A 294 -5.92 -10.26 4.54
C GLN A 294 -4.62 -10.51 5.31
N GLN A 295 -4.08 -9.47 5.90
CA GLN A 295 -2.79 -9.49 6.59
C GLN A 295 -2.78 -8.47 7.74
N PRO A 296 -1.88 -8.60 8.73
CA PRO A 296 -1.73 -7.59 9.75
C PRO A 296 -1.23 -6.27 9.16
N LEU A 297 -1.59 -5.17 9.82
CA LEU A 297 -1.04 -3.86 9.54
C LEU A 297 -0.31 -3.32 10.77
N VAL A 298 0.65 -2.46 10.54
CA VAL A 298 1.38 -1.76 11.60
C VAL A 298 1.37 -0.26 11.32
N VAL A 299 1.35 0.50 12.40
CA VAL A 299 1.53 1.96 12.34
C VAL A 299 2.79 2.30 13.11
N GLY A 300 3.67 3.05 12.50
CA GLY A 300 4.92 3.50 13.10
C GLY A 300 5.09 5.02 13.02
N VAL A 301 5.88 5.55 13.94
CA VAL A 301 6.30 6.95 13.97
C VAL A 301 7.78 7.02 13.65
N MET A 302 8.14 7.89 12.73
CA MET A 302 9.53 8.11 12.32
C MET A 302 10.36 8.69 13.46
N ASP A 303 11.53 8.11 13.71
CA ASP A 303 12.46 8.55 14.74
C ASP A 303 13.90 8.22 14.36
N ARG A 304 14.87 8.69 15.16
CA ARG A 304 16.30 8.39 14.99
C ARG A 304 16.58 6.96 15.39
N GLN A 305 17.50 6.32 14.66
CA GLN A 305 18.07 5.06 15.08
C GLN A 305 18.70 5.18 16.47
N GLY A 306 18.51 4.17 17.31
CA GLY A 306 18.99 4.12 18.68
C GLY A 306 18.04 4.71 19.72
N THR A 307 16.95 5.38 19.30
CA THR A 307 15.86 5.71 20.23
C THR A 307 15.07 4.46 20.61
N ALA A 308 14.34 4.51 21.70
CA ALA A 308 13.53 3.38 22.18
C ALA A 308 12.55 2.90 21.09
N GLY A 309 12.65 1.61 20.72
CA GLY A 309 11.82 1.00 19.67
C GLY A 309 12.33 1.21 18.23
N VAL A 310 13.46 1.90 18.02
CA VAL A 310 14.11 2.08 16.70
C VAL A 310 15.51 1.47 16.71
N LYS A 311 15.56 0.14 16.69
CA LYS A 311 16.80 -0.63 16.62
C LYS A 311 17.46 -0.51 15.26
N PHE A 312 16.66 -0.54 14.21
CA PHE A 312 17.09 -0.49 12.83
C PHE A 312 16.65 0.81 12.18
N ASP A 313 17.57 1.43 11.46
CA ASP A 313 17.25 2.45 10.47
C ASP A 313 16.87 1.80 9.13
N VAL A 314 16.47 2.60 8.17
CA VAL A 314 16.28 2.19 6.78
C VAL A 314 17.23 2.96 5.87
N GLU A 315 17.73 2.31 4.83
CA GLU A 315 18.55 2.91 3.77
C GLU A 315 19.85 3.57 4.27
N GLY A 316 20.37 3.17 5.43
CA GLY A 316 21.53 3.81 6.04
C GLY A 316 21.31 5.28 6.40
N SER A 317 20.07 5.72 6.50
CA SER A 317 19.69 7.11 6.71
C SER A 317 19.86 7.60 8.15
N GLY A 318 20.01 6.68 9.11
CA GLY A 318 19.96 6.97 10.54
C GLY A 318 18.52 7.17 11.07
N TYR A 319 17.50 6.98 10.24
CA TYR A 319 16.10 7.09 10.61
C TYR A 319 15.36 5.77 10.39
N GLY A 320 14.43 5.45 11.29
CA GLY A 320 13.57 4.30 11.21
C GLY A 320 12.20 4.62 11.77
N PHE A 321 11.38 3.60 11.96
CA PHE A 321 10.03 3.75 12.50
C PHE A 321 9.90 2.95 13.79
N ARG A 322 9.42 3.61 14.84
CA ARG A 322 8.98 2.96 16.07
C ARG A 322 7.53 2.54 15.90
N VAL A 323 7.27 1.24 15.97
CA VAL A 323 5.91 0.72 15.89
C VAL A 323 5.11 1.14 17.13
N VAL A 324 3.99 1.83 16.91
CA VAL A 324 3.09 2.31 17.96
C VAL A 324 1.78 1.54 18.00
N LYS A 325 1.42 0.86 16.91
CA LYS A 325 0.21 0.03 16.83
C LYS A 325 0.46 -1.16 15.92
N ALA A 326 0.05 -2.32 16.37
CA ALA A 326 -0.10 -3.52 15.55
C ALA A 326 -1.59 -3.87 15.46
N ILE A 327 -2.07 -4.18 14.25
CA ILE A 327 -3.48 -4.41 13.95
C ILE A 327 -3.57 -5.81 13.35
N ALA A 328 -4.32 -6.69 13.99
CA ALA A 328 -4.54 -8.06 13.52
C ALA A 328 -5.31 -8.05 12.18
N PRO A 329 -5.15 -9.09 11.33
CA PRO A 329 -5.85 -9.17 10.05
C PRO A 329 -7.36 -8.97 10.17
N GLU A 330 -7.98 -9.56 11.18
CA GLU A 330 -9.42 -9.48 11.44
C GLU A 330 -9.89 -8.06 11.78
N ALA A 331 -9.02 -7.28 12.44
CA ALA A 331 -9.29 -5.89 12.78
C ALA A 331 -9.01 -4.92 11.63
N ALA A 332 -8.17 -5.32 10.68
CA ALA A 332 -7.88 -4.57 9.46
C ALA A 332 -8.87 -4.87 8.33
N GLU A 333 -9.65 -5.94 8.45
CA GLU A 333 -10.60 -6.37 7.44
C GLU A 333 -11.71 -5.33 7.21
N MET A 334 -12.04 -5.09 5.93
CA MET A 334 -13.15 -4.22 5.52
C MET A 334 -14.20 -5.03 4.77
N PRO A 335 -15.49 -4.62 4.84
CA PRO A 335 -16.53 -5.21 4.01
C PRO A 335 -16.20 -5.13 2.51
N THR A 336 -16.73 -6.05 1.73
CA THR A 336 -16.61 -6.02 0.28
C THR A 336 -17.96 -5.85 -0.39
N THR A 337 -17.97 -5.12 -1.51
CA THR A 337 -19.12 -4.98 -2.41
C THR A 337 -18.91 -5.74 -3.72
N CYS A 338 -17.86 -6.54 -3.82
CA CYS A 338 -17.51 -7.32 -5.01
C CYS A 338 -18.63 -8.27 -5.41
N LYS A 339 -18.97 -8.24 -6.70
CA LYS A 339 -19.86 -9.21 -7.36
C LYS A 339 -19.11 -9.86 -8.51
N MET A 340 -18.12 -10.65 -8.15
CA MET A 340 -17.19 -11.26 -9.09
C MET A 340 -17.90 -12.25 -10.03
N GLN A 341 -17.68 -12.07 -11.32
CA GLN A 341 -18.04 -13.08 -12.32
C GLN A 341 -16.91 -14.12 -12.38
N ARG A 342 -17.30 -15.38 -12.30
CA ARG A 342 -16.37 -16.51 -12.36
C ARG A 342 -16.44 -17.18 -13.73
N PRO A 343 -15.30 -17.73 -14.26
CA PRO A 343 -15.29 -18.41 -15.56
C PRO A 343 -16.04 -19.73 -15.55
#